data_f280041f4e76faeab81411393e3a0a70
#
_entry.id   f280041f4e76faeab81411393e3a0a70
#
_cell.length_a   1.000
_cell.length_b   1.000
_cell.length_c   1.000
_cell.angle_alpha   90.00
_cell.angle_beta   90.00
_cell.angle_gamma   90.00
#
_symmetry.space_group_name_H-M   'P 1'
#
loop_
_entity.id
_entity.type
_entity.pdbx_description
1 polymer ?
#
loop_
_entity_poly.entity_id
_entity_poly.type
_entity_poly.pdbx_seq_one_letter_code
_entity_poly.pdbx_strand_id
1 'polypeptide(L)'
;KHLGYEVATLFLTGACGDINPIYSVRRELFGEKLGGGILQCLDKLDPIIKPVLAMEAREFQMPGREHQELKEAEIARNWPKQLEHYKKTFADMKKKEKPGYPYFITGIRIGDDFAIVTNANELFCGIGMSIKRQSPFKHTMTAEQTNGAHGYVPTGKAFEGGSYETWFGEHSYLTSKAGEIIERESLGILGRLKKSP
;
A
#
# COMPACT_ATOMS: atom_id res chain seq x y z
N LYS A 1 19.64 -10.19 -19.79
CA LYS A 1 20.24 -10.93 -20.95
C LYS A 1 19.64 -10.52 -22.29
N HIS A 2 18.34 -10.16 -22.36
CA HIS A 2 17.69 -9.79 -23.63
C HIS A 2 18.08 -8.40 -24.16
N LEU A 3 18.56 -7.50 -23.31
CA LEU A 3 18.92 -6.13 -23.71
C LEU A 3 20.37 -5.98 -24.19
N GLY A 4 21.20 -7.01 -24.03
CA GLY A 4 22.62 -6.96 -24.41
C GLY A 4 23.51 -6.06 -23.55
N TYR A 5 22.95 -5.43 -22.50
CA TYR A 5 23.65 -4.62 -21.51
C TYR A 5 23.04 -4.80 -20.11
N GLU A 6 23.79 -4.43 -19.08
CA GLU A 6 23.34 -4.51 -17.71
C GLU A 6 22.38 -3.36 -17.38
N VAL A 7 21.25 -3.68 -16.78
CA VAL A 7 20.23 -2.71 -16.35
C VAL A 7 19.99 -2.90 -14.87
N ALA A 8 20.10 -1.82 -14.10
CA ALA A 8 19.65 -1.81 -12.72
C ALA A 8 18.11 -1.90 -12.67
N THR A 9 17.59 -2.90 -11.97
CA THR A 9 16.16 -3.11 -11.83
C THR A 9 15.75 -2.94 -10.39
N LEU A 10 14.78 -2.07 -10.13
CA LEU A 10 14.17 -1.87 -8.82
C LEU A 10 12.71 -2.33 -8.87
N PHE A 11 12.35 -3.24 -7.97
CA PHE A 11 10.97 -3.64 -7.75
C PHE A 11 10.41 -2.93 -6.53
N LEU A 12 9.27 -2.27 -6.68
CA LEU A 12 8.50 -1.67 -5.61
C LEU A 12 7.14 -2.34 -5.54
N THR A 13 6.77 -2.81 -4.36
CA THR A 13 5.43 -3.38 -4.13
C THR A 13 4.41 -2.25 -4.19
N GLY A 14 3.46 -2.35 -5.10
CA GLY A 14 2.34 -1.43 -5.19
C GLY A 14 1.20 -1.82 -4.26
N ALA A 15 0.12 -1.02 -4.20
CA ALA A 15 -1.05 -1.32 -3.38
C ALA A 15 -1.67 -2.66 -3.76
N CYS A 16 -1.51 -3.66 -2.90
CA CYS A 16 -1.91 -5.05 -3.14
C CYS A 16 -2.50 -5.75 -1.91
N GLY A 17 -2.94 -4.99 -0.88
CA GLY A 17 -3.48 -5.55 0.35
C GLY A 17 -4.71 -6.45 0.17
N ASP A 18 -5.44 -6.33 -0.94
CA ASP A 18 -6.57 -7.17 -1.33
C ASP A 18 -6.30 -8.01 -2.60
N ILE A 19 -5.03 -8.20 -2.96
CA ILE A 19 -4.63 -8.95 -4.15
C ILE A 19 -3.79 -10.16 -3.74
N ASN A 20 -4.19 -11.33 -4.24
CA ASN A 20 -3.42 -12.55 -4.10
C ASN A 20 -3.07 -13.14 -5.47
N PRO A 21 -1.91 -13.77 -5.58
CA PRO A 21 -1.59 -14.52 -6.79
C PRO A 21 -2.52 -15.74 -6.93
N ILE A 22 -2.74 -16.18 -8.15
CA ILE A 22 -3.46 -17.43 -8.41
C ILE A 22 -2.57 -18.58 -7.96
N TYR A 23 -2.88 -19.19 -6.82
CA TYR A 23 -2.05 -20.23 -6.18
C TYR A 23 -1.78 -21.47 -7.04
N SER A 24 -2.63 -21.75 -8.02
CA SER A 24 -2.44 -22.86 -8.96
C SER A 24 -1.37 -22.62 -10.03
N VAL A 25 -0.86 -21.40 -10.14
CA VAL A 25 0.15 -21.03 -11.13
C VAL A 25 1.54 -21.11 -10.52
N ARG A 26 2.49 -21.76 -11.19
CA ARG A 26 3.89 -21.86 -10.73
C ARG A 26 4.52 -20.46 -10.71
N ARG A 27 5.40 -20.22 -9.71
CA ARG A 27 6.09 -18.93 -9.51
C ARG A 27 6.90 -18.51 -10.74
N GLU A 28 7.54 -19.46 -11.39
CA GLU A 28 8.35 -19.25 -12.60
C GLU A 28 7.51 -18.62 -13.70
N LEU A 29 6.28 -19.12 -13.90
CA LEU A 29 5.36 -18.60 -14.92
C LEU A 29 4.90 -17.16 -14.59
N PHE A 30 4.77 -16.81 -13.32
CA PHE A 30 4.52 -15.41 -12.94
C PHE A 30 5.70 -14.52 -13.33
N GLY A 31 6.93 -14.94 -13.01
CA GLY A 31 8.14 -14.21 -13.37
C GLY A 31 8.29 -14.03 -14.88
N GLU A 32 8.04 -15.08 -15.65
CA GLU A 32 8.06 -15.04 -17.13
C GLU A 32 7.03 -14.08 -17.71
N LYS A 33 5.78 -14.13 -17.22
CA LYS A 33 4.70 -13.23 -17.65
C LYS A 33 4.99 -11.77 -17.30
N LEU A 34 5.45 -11.51 -16.08
CA LEU A 34 5.81 -10.16 -15.66
C LEU A 34 6.98 -9.62 -16.47
N GLY A 35 8.05 -10.42 -16.59
CA GLY A 35 9.22 -10.06 -17.39
C GLY A 35 8.88 -9.84 -18.87
N GLY A 36 8.04 -10.70 -19.45
CA GLY A 36 7.55 -10.54 -20.83
C GLY A 36 6.75 -9.25 -21.01
N GLY A 37 5.88 -8.91 -20.06
CA GLY A 37 5.13 -7.65 -20.08
C GLY A 37 6.04 -6.42 -19.99
N ILE A 38 7.09 -6.47 -19.16
CA ILE A 38 8.08 -5.39 -19.06
C ILE A 38 8.81 -5.22 -20.38
N LEU A 39 9.30 -6.33 -20.98
CA LEU A 39 9.99 -6.28 -22.26
C LEU A 39 9.14 -5.66 -23.39
N GLN A 40 7.84 -5.93 -23.42
CA GLN A 40 6.92 -5.32 -24.40
C GLN A 40 6.74 -3.81 -24.21
N CYS A 41 7.05 -3.28 -23.04
CA CYS A 41 6.97 -1.85 -22.77
C CYS A 41 8.25 -1.09 -23.13
N LEU A 42 9.38 -1.77 -23.31
CA LEU A 42 10.68 -1.09 -23.49
C LEU A 42 10.73 -0.19 -24.72
N ASP A 43 10.09 -0.61 -25.82
CA ASP A 43 10.05 0.19 -27.06
C ASP A 43 9.15 1.44 -26.97
N LYS A 44 8.42 1.58 -25.84
CA LYS A 44 7.48 2.68 -25.59
C LYS A 44 7.98 3.63 -24.49
N LEU A 45 9.21 3.46 -24.04
CA LEU A 45 9.77 4.27 -22.98
C LEU A 45 10.30 5.59 -23.52
N ASP A 46 9.83 6.70 -22.92
CA ASP A 46 10.41 8.00 -23.12
C ASP A 46 11.46 8.25 -22.02
N PRO A 47 12.73 8.54 -22.35
CA PRO A 47 13.76 8.78 -21.36
C PRO A 47 13.51 10.11 -20.64
N ILE A 48 13.66 10.11 -19.31
CA ILE A 48 13.69 11.34 -18.53
C ILE A 48 15.09 11.92 -18.64
N ILE A 49 15.22 12.99 -19.41
CA ILE A 49 16.52 13.66 -19.63
C ILE A 49 16.68 14.76 -18.59
N LYS A 50 17.80 14.72 -17.84
CA LYS A 50 18.11 15.66 -16.75
C LYS A 50 16.99 15.75 -15.71
N PRO A 51 16.67 14.65 -15.02
CA PRO A 51 15.58 14.64 -14.05
C PRO A 51 15.87 15.60 -12.90
N VAL A 52 14.93 16.46 -12.59
CA VAL A 52 14.87 17.16 -11.30
C VAL A 52 14.40 16.15 -10.27
N LEU A 53 15.17 16.00 -9.21
CA LEU A 53 14.79 15.17 -8.07
C LEU A 53 14.33 16.07 -6.93
N ALA A 54 13.14 15.84 -6.43
CA ALA A 54 12.62 16.49 -5.23
C ALA A 54 11.95 15.45 -4.33
N MET A 55 12.03 15.68 -3.05
CA MET A 55 11.43 14.80 -2.04
C MET A 55 10.73 15.63 -0.98
N GLU A 56 9.58 15.16 -0.54
CA GLU A 56 8.85 15.70 0.59
C GLU A 56 8.37 14.55 1.48
N ALA A 57 8.55 14.69 2.78
CA ALA A 57 8.06 13.73 3.76
C ALA A 57 7.11 14.41 4.75
N ARG A 58 6.13 13.66 5.21
CA ARG A 58 5.20 14.11 6.24
C ARG A 58 5.06 13.03 7.32
N GLU A 59 5.21 13.47 8.56
CA GLU A 59 4.91 12.69 9.74
C GLU A 59 3.61 13.20 10.37
N PHE A 60 2.77 12.27 10.82
CA PHE A 60 1.53 12.58 11.54
C PHE A 60 1.09 11.40 12.40
N GLN A 61 0.10 11.62 13.26
CA GLN A 61 -0.50 10.55 14.05
C GLN A 61 -1.70 9.97 13.29
N MET A 62 -1.60 8.71 12.90
CA MET A 62 -2.70 7.96 12.31
C MET A 62 -3.60 7.44 13.43
N PRO A 63 -4.90 7.78 13.47
CA PRO A 63 -5.79 7.28 14.53
C PRO A 63 -5.88 5.76 14.56
N GLY A 64 -6.05 5.21 15.76
CA GLY A 64 -6.39 3.80 15.94
C GLY A 64 -7.86 3.51 15.59
N ARG A 65 -8.23 2.22 15.64
CA ARG A 65 -9.57 1.73 15.33
C ARG A 65 -10.57 2.17 16.42
N GLU A 66 -11.66 2.82 16.01
CA GLU A 66 -12.70 3.34 16.91
C GLU A 66 -13.54 2.23 17.54
N HIS A 67 -13.96 1.25 16.71
CA HIS A 67 -14.71 0.08 17.15
C HIS A 67 -13.84 -1.17 17.05
N GLN A 68 -13.60 -1.77 18.20
CA GLN A 68 -12.78 -2.95 18.34
C GLN A 68 -13.69 -4.12 18.75
N GLU A 69 -14.08 -4.90 17.77
CA GLU A 69 -14.90 -6.10 17.96
C GLU A 69 -14.15 -7.32 17.48
N LEU A 70 -14.12 -8.36 18.28
CA LEU A 70 -13.67 -9.68 17.85
C LEU A 70 -14.79 -10.36 17.06
N LYS A 71 -14.58 -10.59 15.78
CA LYS A 71 -15.51 -11.28 14.88
C LYS A 71 -15.49 -12.80 15.11
N GLU A 72 -15.70 -13.23 16.36
CA GLU A 72 -15.52 -14.63 16.79
C GLU A 72 -16.30 -15.63 15.93
N ALA A 73 -17.58 -15.36 15.65
CA ALA A 73 -18.41 -16.25 14.85
C ALA A 73 -17.92 -16.37 13.39
N GLU A 74 -17.44 -15.29 12.81
CA GLU A 74 -16.86 -15.28 11.46
C GLU A 74 -15.53 -16.01 11.42
N ILE A 75 -14.67 -15.78 12.41
CA ILE A 75 -13.35 -16.45 12.54
C ILE A 75 -13.57 -17.95 12.76
N ALA A 76 -14.47 -18.35 13.65
CA ALA A 76 -14.77 -19.75 13.92
C ALA A 76 -15.29 -20.49 12.68
N ARG A 77 -16.04 -19.82 11.83
CA ARG A 77 -16.58 -20.40 10.60
C ARG A 77 -15.51 -20.55 9.52
N ASN A 78 -14.70 -19.52 9.32
CA ASN A 78 -13.77 -19.47 8.18
C ASN A 78 -12.37 -20.00 8.52
N TRP A 79 -11.93 -19.83 9.79
CA TRP A 79 -10.58 -20.10 10.25
C TRP A 79 -10.56 -20.77 11.63
N PRO A 80 -11.28 -21.88 11.84
CA PRO A 80 -11.52 -22.44 13.18
C PRO A 80 -10.23 -22.77 13.94
N LYS A 81 -9.19 -23.20 13.23
CA LYS A 81 -7.87 -23.53 13.85
C LYS A 81 -7.12 -22.31 14.37
N GLN A 82 -7.50 -21.12 13.96
CA GLN A 82 -6.82 -19.88 14.33
C GLN A 82 -7.61 -19.05 15.34
N LEU A 83 -8.80 -19.49 15.73
CA LEU A 83 -9.68 -18.74 16.62
C LEU A 83 -9.00 -18.32 17.92
N GLU A 84 -8.32 -19.21 18.60
CA GLU A 84 -7.63 -18.91 19.86
C GLU A 84 -6.44 -17.94 19.66
N HIS A 85 -5.76 -18.02 18.53
CA HIS A 85 -4.74 -17.04 18.15
C HIS A 85 -5.35 -15.64 17.99
N TYR A 86 -6.45 -15.53 17.27
CA TYR A 86 -7.14 -14.23 17.09
C TYR A 86 -7.69 -13.68 18.41
N LYS A 87 -8.22 -14.51 19.29
CA LYS A 87 -8.66 -14.08 20.65
C LYS A 87 -7.51 -13.49 21.44
N LYS A 88 -6.35 -14.15 21.42
CA LYS A 88 -5.14 -13.68 22.11
C LYS A 88 -4.64 -12.37 21.52
N THR A 89 -4.44 -12.28 20.23
CA THR A 89 -3.95 -11.07 19.56
C THR A 89 -4.90 -9.89 19.74
N PHE A 90 -6.20 -10.12 19.69
CA PHE A 90 -7.21 -9.11 19.99
C PHE A 90 -7.06 -8.55 21.42
N ALA A 91 -6.96 -9.44 22.42
CA ALA A 91 -6.78 -9.03 23.81
C ALA A 91 -5.47 -8.27 24.03
N ASP A 92 -4.39 -8.71 23.41
CA ASP A 92 -3.09 -8.05 23.51
C ASP A 92 -3.06 -6.68 22.79
N MET A 93 -3.74 -6.55 21.65
CA MET A 93 -3.88 -5.27 20.98
C MET A 93 -4.72 -4.27 21.77
N LYS A 94 -5.80 -4.72 22.43
CA LYS A 94 -6.58 -3.87 23.33
C LYS A 94 -5.75 -3.30 24.48
N LYS A 95 -4.84 -4.07 25.04
CA LYS A 95 -3.93 -3.59 26.11
C LYS A 95 -2.91 -2.57 25.61
N LYS A 96 -2.53 -2.63 24.32
CA LYS A 96 -1.53 -1.77 23.67
C LYS A 96 -2.17 -0.60 22.93
N GLU A 97 -3.47 -0.42 23.06
CA GLU A 97 -4.20 0.63 22.36
C GLU A 97 -3.59 2.00 22.57
N LYS A 98 -3.46 2.75 21.50
CA LYS A 98 -2.96 4.13 21.48
C LYS A 98 -3.96 5.02 20.75
N PRO A 99 -4.09 6.30 21.14
CA PRO A 99 -4.96 7.24 20.42
C PRO A 99 -4.47 7.51 19.00
N GLY A 100 -3.19 7.28 18.74
CA GLY A 100 -2.59 7.42 17.41
C GLY A 100 -1.27 6.66 17.30
N TYR A 101 -0.90 6.39 16.06
CA TYR A 101 0.33 5.70 15.68
C TYR A 101 1.16 6.61 14.79
N PRO A 102 2.48 6.75 15.04
CA PRO A 102 3.35 7.52 14.14
C PRO A 102 3.25 6.98 12.72
N TYR A 103 2.99 7.85 11.77
CA TYR A 103 2.81 7.49 10.38
C TYR A 103 3.60 8.42 9.47
N PHE A 104 4.26 7.83 8.47
CA PHE A 104 5.12 8.55 7.54
C PHE A 104 4.67 8.32 6.11
N ILE A 105 4.59 9.39 5.34
CA ILE A 105 4.40 9.35 3.89
C ILE A 105 5.53 10.15 3.28
N THR A 106 6.18 9.59 2.27
CA THR A 106 7.21 10.27 1.49
C THR A 106 6.77 10.32 0.03
N GLY A 107 6.84 11.50 -0.57
CA GLY A 107 6.71 11.68 -1.99
C GLY A 107 8.09 11.95 -2.61
N ILE A 108 8.35 11.36 -3.77
CA ILE A 108 9.56 11.55 -4.55
C ILE A 108 9.13 11.95 -5.97
N ARG A 109 9.60 13.11 -6.43
CA ARG A 109 9.44 13.58 -7.82
C ARG A 109 10.68 13.20 -8.62
N ILE A 110 10.49 12.69 -9.81
CA ILE A 110 11.57 12.42 -10.78
C ILE A 110 11.18 13.06 -12.11
N GLY A 111 11.76 14.23 -12.40
CA GLY A 111 11.36 15.06 -13.53
C GLY A 111 9.93 15.63 -13.34
N ASP A 112 9.30 16.01 -14.45
CA ASP A 112 8.00 16.69 -14.39
C ASP A 112 6.80 15.74 -14.38
N ASP A 113 6.98 14.52 -14.87
CA ASP A 113 5.87 13.62 -15.16
C ASP A 113 5.78 12.41 -14.22
N PHE A 114 6.81 12.10 -13.45
CA PHE A 114 6.86 10.89 -12.65
C PHE A 114 6.99 11.18 -11.15
N ALA A 115 6.21 10.50 -10.35
CA ALA A 115 6.31 10.53 -8.90
C ALA A 115 6.12 9.15 -8.28
N ILE A 116 6.73 8.97 -7.11
CA ILE A 116 6.51 7.84 -6.22
C ILE A 116 5.96 8.39 -4.91
N VAL A 117 4.94 7.75 -4.34
CA VAL A 117 4.46 8.03 -3.00
C VAL A 117 4.47 6.75 -2.18
N THR A 118 5.07 6.83 -0.99
CA THR A 118 5.27 5.68 -0.10
C THR A 118 4.21 5.64 1.00
N ASN A 119 3.96 4.45 1.54
CA ASN A 119 3.15 4.28 2.74
C ASN A 119 3.61 3.04 3.52
N ALA A 120 3.26 2.99 4.81
CA ALA A 120 3.72 1.97 5.74
C ALA A 120 2.74 0.80 5.91
N ASN A 121 1.84 0.58 4.95
CA ASN A 121 0.76 -0.41 5.05
C ASN A 121 0.71 -1.33 3.85
N GLU A 122 -0.12 -2.34 3.99
CA GLU A 122 -0.68 -3.15 2.90
C GLU A 122 -1.99 -2.49 2.45
N LEU A 123 -1.90 -1.53 1.53
CA LEU A 123 -3.06 -0.80 1.02
C LEU A 123 -3.92 -1.67 0.11
N PHE A 124 -5.23 -1.59 0.26
CA PHE A 124 -6.12 -2.14 -0.77
C PHE A 124 -5.93 -1.43 -2.10
N CYS A 125 -5.97 -2.20 -3.18
CA CYS A 125 -5.70 -1.76 -4.55
C CYS A 125 -6.52 -0.52 -4.93
N GLY A 126 -7.78 -0.46 -4.50
CA GLY A 126 -8.68 0.67 -4.77
C GLY A 126 -8.14 2.00 -4.29
N ILE A 127 -7.46 2.05 -3.13
CA ILE A 127 -6.86 3.27 -2.57
C ILE A 127 -5.67 3.71 -3.44
N GLY A 128 -4.76 2.77 -3.75
CA GLY A 128 -3.62 3.07 -4.62
C GLY A 128 -4.03 3.55 -6.01
N MET A 129 -5.06 2.94 -6.60
CA MET A 129 -5.63 3.39 -7.87
C MET A 129 -6.26 4.78 -7.78
N SER A 130 -6.91 5.10 -6.66
CA SER A 130 -7.48 6.43 -6.44
C SER A 130 -6.40 7.50 -6.37
N ILE A 131 -5.31 7.25 -5.62
CA ILE A 131 -4.14 8.15 -5.57
C ILE A 131 -3.57 8.37 -6.97
N LYS A 132 -3.38 7.31 -7.76
CA LYS A 132 -2.84 7.42 -9.13
C LYS A 132 -3.74 8.25 -10.04
N ARG A 133 -5.06 8.04 -9.99
CA ARG A 133 -6.02 8.79 -10.84
C ARG A 133 -6.10 10.27 -10.52
N GLN A 134 -5.92 10.64 -9.24
CA GLN A 134 -6.03 12.02 -8.79
C GLN A 134 -4.69 12.75 -8.72
N SER A 135 -3.59 12.03 -8.95
CA SER A 135 -2.25 12.61 -8.94
C SER A 135 -2.08 13.70 -10.00
N PRO A 136 -1.39 14.81 -9.70
CA PRO A 136 -1.05 15.83 -10.68
C PRO A 136 0.09 15.41 -11.63
N PHE A 137 0.72 14.25 -11.37
CA PHE A 137 1.76 13.69 -12.24
C PHE A 137 1.15 12.75 -13.27
N LYS A 138 1.70 12.75 -14.48
CA LYS A 138 1.28 11.85 -15.55
C LYS A 138 1.40 10.38 -15.15
N HIS A 139 2.46 10.06 -14.41
CA HIS A 139 2.74 8.73 -13.90
C HIS A 139 3.01 8.78 -12.41
N THR A 140 2.29 7.99 -11.64
CA THR A 140 2.47 7.89 -10.18
C THR A 140 2.55 6.42 -9.78
N MET A 141 3.58 6.07 -9.02
CA MET A 141 3.68 4.79 -8.34
C MET A 141 3.36 4.96 -6.87
N THR A 142 2.62 4.01 -6.32
CA THR A 142 2.50 3.82 -4.87
C THR A 142 3.49 2.72 -4.46
N ALA A 143 4.25 2.95 -3.39
CA ALA A 143 5.12 1.94 -2.80
C ALA A 143 4.67 1.68 -1.37
N GLU A 144 4.26 0.44 -1.09
CA GLU A 144 3.78 0.07 0.23
C GLU A 144 4.84 -0.63 1.09
N GLN A 145 4.52 -0.84 2.37
CA GLN A 145 5.43 -1.39 3.40
C GLN A 145 6.76 -0.62 3.49
N THR A 146 6.68 0.69 3.29
CA THR A 146 7.84 1.59 3.29
C THR A 146 7.82 2.45 4.56
N ASN A 147 8.95 2.53 5.27
CA ASN A 147 9.12 3.27 6.52
C ASN A 147 8.23 2.79 7.69
N GLY A 148 7.81 1.53 7.66
CA GLY A 148 7.00 0.92 8.70
C GLY A 148 6.18 -0.26 8.20
N ALA A 149 5.45 -0.89 9.13
CA ALA A 149 4.54 -1.98 8.84
C ALA A 149 3.35 -1.87 9.81
N HIS A 150 2.28 -1.21 9.38
CA HIS A 150 1.07 -1.02 10.19
C HIS A 150 -0.09 -1.95 9.77
N GLY A 151 0.21 -3.02 9.01
CA GLY A 151 -0.76 -3.98 8.54
C GLY A 151 -1.69 -3.43 7.45
N TYR A 152 -2.85 -4.03 7.33
CA TYR A 152 -3.80 -3.71 6.25
C TYR A 152 -4.50 -2.37 6.42
N VAL A 153 -4.72 -1.73 5.28
CA VAL A 153 -5.63 -0.58 5.16
C VAL A 153 -6.71 -0.91 4.12
N PRO A 154 -7.82 -1.49 4.58
CA PRO A 154 -8.98 -1.74 3.73
C PRO A 154 -9.67 -0.44 3.28
N THR A 155 -10.41 -0.52 2.17
CA THR A 155 -11.36 0.55 1.81
C THR A 155 -12.54 0.57 2.79
N GLY A 156 -13.21 1.71 2.95
CA GLY A 156 -14.41 1.80 3.80
C GLY A 156 -15.46 0.73 3.44
N LYS A 157 -15.67 0.47 2.16
CA LYS A 157 -16.60 -0.56 1.67
C LYS A 157 -16.18 -1.99 2.08
N ALA A 158 -14.89 -2.26 2.18
CA ALA A 158 -14.42 -3.60 2.55
C ALA A 158 -14.82 -3.99 3.98
N PHE A 159 -14.97 -3.01 4.89
CA PHE A 159 -15.45 -3.25 6.25
C PHE A 159 -16.88 -3.80 6.30
N GLU A 160 -17.71 -3.49 5.30
CA GLU A 160 -19.06 -4.02 5.18
C GLU A 160 -19.05 -5.51 4.79
N GLY A 161 -18.07 -5.90 3.97
CA GLY A 161 -17.90 -7.28 3.49
C GLY A 161 -17.22 -8.22 4.48
N GLY A 162 -16.50 -7.68 5.47
CA GLY A 162 -15.71 -8.47 6.40
C GLY A 162 -14.40 -8.97 5.81
N SER A 163 -13.93 -10.14 6.25
CA SER A 163 -12.64 -10.78 5.95
C SER A 163 -11.51 -10.33 6.89
N TYR A 164 -10.46 -11.14 6.95
CA TYR A 164 -9.41 -11.00 7.97
C TYR A 164 -8.67 -9.65 7.93
N GLU A 165 -8.55 -9.05 6.78
CA GLU A 165 -7.93 -7.74 6.61
C GLU A 165 -8.69 -6.63 7.33
N THR A 166 -9.98 -6.85 7.60
CA THR A 166 -10.86 -5.89 8.31
C THR A 166 -11.00 -6.18 9.80
N TRP A 167 -10.65 -7.39 10.26
CA TRP A 167 -10.77 -7.75 11.68
C TRP A 167 -9.74 -6.99 12.51
N PHE A 168 -10.17 -6.52 13.68
CA PHE A 168 -9.25 -5.84 14.59
C PHE A 168 -8.19 -6.81 15.14
N GLY A 169 -6.92 -6.45 14.99
CA GLY A 169 -5.78 -7.24 15.44
C GLY A 169 -4.45 -6.60 15.02
N GLU A 170 -3.35 -7.28 15.26
CA GLU A 170 -2.01 -6.79 14.90
C GLU A 170 -1.85 -6.45 13.41
N HIS A 171 -2.63 -7.11 12.58
CA HIS A 171 -2.61 -6.98 11.13
C HIS A 171 -3.58 -5.90 10.61
N SER A 172 -4.48 -5.35 11.45
CA SER A 172 -5.46 -4.33 11.02
C SER A 172 -6.02 -3.57 12.25
N TYR A 173 -5.35 -2.53 12.66
CA TYR A 173 -5.67 -1.78 13.89
C TYR A 173 -5.87 -0.28 13.69
N LEU A 174 -5.58 0.23 12.51
CA LEU A 174 -5.80 1.63 12.20
C LEU A 174 -7.29 1.92 12.00
N THR A 175 -7.66 3.20 12.13
CA THR A 175 -9.03 3.67 11.89
C THR A 175 -9.61 3.16 10.58
N SER A 176 -10.91 2.91 10.54
CA SER A 176 -11.61 2.53 9.30
C SER A 176 -11.49 3.59 8.20
N LYS A 177 -11.12 4.82 8.56
CA LYS A 177 -10.88 5.95 7.64
C LYS A 177 -9.40 6.08 7.21
N ALA A 178 -8.54 5.15 7.59
CA ALA A 178 -7.10 5.24 7.29
C ALA A 178 -6.83 5.39 5.78
N GLY A 179 -7.58 4.70 4.93
CA GLY A 179 -7.45 4.81 3.48
C GLY A 179 -7.71 6.23 2.96
N GLU A 180 -8.75 6.89 3.44
CA GLU A 180 -9.08 8.27 3.07
C GLU A 180 -8.01 9.26 3.56
N ILE A 181 -7.48 9.04 4.77
CA ILE A 181 -6.41 9.86 5.33
C ILE A 181 -5.14 9.72 4.49
N ILE A 182 -4.72 8.48 4.18
CA ILE A 182 -3.53 8.21 3.36
C ILE A 182 -3.68 8.82 1.97
N GLU A 183 -4.83 8.65 1.33
CA GLU A 183 -5.12 9.25 0.02
C GLU A 183 -4.98 10.78 0.06
N ARG A 184 -5.62 11.44 1.01
CA ARG A 184 -5.55 12.91 1.17
C ARG A 184 -4.12 13.39 1.40
N GLU A 185 -3.40 12.77 2.33
CA GLU A 185 -2.03 13.17 2.65
C GLU A 185 -1.06 12.93 1.48
N SER A 186 -1.22 11.80 0.78
CA SER A 186 -0.45 11.47 -0.42
C SER A 186 -0.67 12.50 -1.53
N LEU A 187 -1.92 12.82 -1.82
CA LEU A 187 -2.27 13.83 -2.84
C LEU A 187 -1.79 15.23 -2.44
N GLY A 188 -1.81 15.56 -1.15
CA GLY A 188 -1.26 16.80 -0.62
C GLY A 188 0.24 16.93 -0.90
N ILE A 189 1.02 15.89 -0.62
CA ILE A 189 2.46 15.82 -0.90
C ILE A 189 2.71 15.93 -2.42
N LEU A 190 2.03 15.12 -3.22
CA LEU A 190 2.17 15.13 -4.67
C LEU A 190 1.85 16.51 -5.27
N GLY A 191 0.81 17.19 -4.75
CA GLY A 191 0.42 18.53 -5.18
C GLY A 191 1.48 19.59 -4.88
N ARG A 192 2.19 19.48 -3.74
CA ARG A 192 3.31 20.41 -3.41
C ARG A 192 4.54 20.11 -4.24
N LEU A 193 4.90 18.85 -4.40
CA LEU A 193 6.03 18.43 -5.26
C LEU A 193 5.87 18.85 -6.71
N LYS A 194 4.64 18.85 -7.23
CA LYS A 194 4.37 19.31 -8.62
C LYS A 194 4.60 20.81 -8.80
N LYS A 195 4.42 21.59 -7.74
CA LYS A 195 4.63 23.05 -7.74
C LYS A 195 6.05 23.47 -7.38
N SER A 196 6.87 22.54 -6.89
CA SER A 196 8.27 22.83 -6.56
C SER A 196 9.04 23.20 -7.83
N PRO A 197 9.98 24.17 -7.74
CA PRO A 197 10.81 24.57 -8.88
C PRO A 197 11.71 23.43 -9.37
#